data_2a40dd17bdbc5a634c60c684e2eb02c3
#
_entry.id   2a40dd17bdbc5a634c60c684e2eb02c3
#
_cell.length_a   1.000
_cell.length_b   1.000
_cell.length_c   1.000
_cell.angle_alpha   90.00
_cell.angle_beta   90.00
_cell.angle_gamma   90.00
#
_symmetry.space_group_name_H-M   'P 1'
#
loop_
_entity.id
_entity.type
_entity.pdbx_description
1 polymer ?
#
loop_
_entity_poly.entity_id
_entity_poly.type
_entity_poly.pdbx_seq_one_letter_code
_entity_poly.pdbx_strand_id
1 'polypeptide(L)'
;MEQRTCAACGKAAGDANLCKECVKDWAKRLAWLLKAGMPALQQIAYKQATTRERSPRHGNRAYAAPPVNEAAQALYSAVETHLQLTGGMLGVKPIGHDRYDRPRTLMQWADITRLLLHHMPDLARLDTAGDLYADLIRLSEKVETATTHAGERRLVG
;
A
#
# COMPACT_ATOMS: atom_id res chain seq x y z
N MET A 1 3.76 -34.04 -11.09
CA MET A 1 3.64 -32.66 -10.64
C MET A 1 3.43 -32.61 -9.15
N GLU A 2 4.31 -31.97 -8.47
CA GLU A 2 4.16 -31.83 -7.05
C GLU A 2 3.09 -30.79 -6.74
N GLN A 3 2.11 -31.18 -5.94
CA GLN A 3 1.19 -30.23 -5.42
C GLN A 3 1.84 -29.50 -4.25
N ARG A 4 1.92 -28.20 -4.37
CA ARG A 4 2.44 -27.38 -3.29
C ARG A 4 1.33 -27.03 -2.30
N THR A 5 1.72 -26.74 -1.10
CA THR A 5 0.81 -26.30 -0.05
C THR A 5 0.82 -24.78 0.00
N CYS A 6 -0.34 -24.18 0.16
CA CYS A 6 -0.44 -22.73 0.28
C CYS A 6 0.34 -22.22 1.49
N ALA A 7 1.24 -21.27 1.27
CA ALA A 7 2.09 -20.72 2.31
C ALA A 7 1.27 -19.95 3.38
N ALA A 8 0.07 -19.50 3.03
CA ALA A 8 -0.75 -18.69 3.93
C ALA A 8 -1.75 -19.51 4.74
N CYS A 9 -2.45 -20.47 4.11
CA CYS A 9 -3.54 -21.18 4.79
C CYS A 9 -3.35 -22.70 4.86
N GLY A 10 -2.33 -23.25 4.22
CA GLY A 10 -2.04 -24.68 4.28
C GLY A 10 -2.85 -25.56 3.33
N LYS A 11 -3.77 -24.97 2.56
CA LYS A 11 -4.55 -25.73 1.59
C LYS A 11 -3.73 -26.04 0.35
N ALA A 12 -4.22 -26.98 -0.47
CA ALA A 12 -3.53 -27.31 -1.72
C ALA A 12 -3.49 -26.10 -2.64
N ALA A 13 -2.32 -25.84 -3.21
CA ALA A 13 -2.10 -24.66 -4.05
C ALA A 13 -1.70 -25.04 -5.49
N GLY A 14 -1.69 -26.32 -5.85
CA GLY A 14 -1.28 -26.74 -7.17
C GLY A 14 0.20 -26.48 -7.41
N ASP A 15 0.53 -25.79 -8.49
CA ASP A 15 1.92 -25.44 -8.82
C ASP A 15 2.34 -24.06 -8.28
N ALA A 16 1.46 -23.40 -7.54
CA ALA A 16 1.72 -22.09 -6.97
C ALA A 16 2.04 -22.19 -5.48
N ASN A 17 2.51 -21.11 -4.89
CA ASN A 17 2.80 -21.02 -3.47
C ASN A 17 1.62 -20.51 -2.65
N LEU A 18 0.57 -20.03 -3.31
CA LEU A 18 -0.69 -19.61 -2.68
C LEU A 18 -1.87 -20.28 -3.39
N CYS A 19 -2.90 -20.62 -2.61
CA CYS A 19 -4.12 -21.21 -3.17
C CYS A 19 -4.98 -20.13 -3.85
N LYS A 20 -5.96 -20.56 -4.63
CA LYS A 20 -6.82 -19.63 -5.37
C LYS A 20 -7.57 -18.65 -4.46
N GLU A 21 -7.99 -19.11 -3.28
CA GLU A 21 -8.73 -18.26 -2.35
C GLU A 21 -7.85 -17.16 -1.77
N CYS A 22 -6.61 -17.49 -1.43
CA CYS A 22 -5.66 -16.49 -0.93
C CYS A 22 -5.29 -15.50 -2.03
N VAL A 23 -5.13 -15.97 -3.26
CA VAL A 23 -4.85 -15.09 -4.40
C VAL A 23 -6.02 -14.13 -4.63
N LYS A 24 -7.25 -14.63 -4.54
CA LYS A 24 -8.44 -13.77 -4.68
C LYS A 24 -8.51 -12.72 -3.56
N ASP A 25 -8.21 -13.11 -2.35
CA ASP A 25 -8.19 -12.18 -1.22
C ASP A 25 -7.11 -11.12 -1.41
N TRP A 26 -5.93 -11.52 -1.85
CA TRP A 26 -4.84 -10.60 -2.16
C TRP A 26 -5.26 -9.58 -3.22
N ALA A 27 -5.84 -10.06 -4.32
CA ALA A 27 -6.32 -9.19 -5.38
C ALA A 27 -7.40 -8.23 -4.89
N LYS A 28 -8.30 -8.71 -4.05
CA LYS A 28 -9.36 -7.91 -3.47
C LYS A 28 -8.80 -6.78 -2.60
N ARG A 29 -7.79 -7.09 -1.79
CA ARG A 29 -7.13 -6.11 -0.94
C ARG A 29 -6.37 -5.07 -1.76
N LEU A 30 -5.66 -5.51 -2.80
CA LEU A 30 -4.98 -4.60 -3.71
C LEU A 30 -5.97 -3.66 -4.40
N ALA A 31 -7.10 -4.20 -4.88
CA ALA A 31 -8.12 -3.39 -5.54
C ALA A 31 -8.74 -2.37 -4.58
N TRP A 32 -8.99 -2.78 -3.34
CA TRP A 32 -9.52 -1.88 -2.33
C TRP A 32 -8.53 -0.74 -2.01
N LEU A 33 -7.25 -1.06 -1.84
CA LEU A 33 -6.22 -0.04 -1.62
C LEU A 33 -6.18 0.95 -2.78
N LEU A 34 -6.25 0.45 -4.00
CA LEU A 34 -6.20 1.29 -5.19
C LEU A 34 -7.39 2.25 -5.28
N LYS A 35 -8.59 1.75 -5.02
CA LYS A 35 -9.83 2.50 -5.25
C LYS A 35 -10.27 3.34 -4.06
N ALA A 36 -10.02 2.88 -2.85
CA ALA A 36 -10.56 3.50 -1.66
C ALA A 36 -9.52 3.77 -0.58
N GLY A 37 -8.74 2.76 -0.20
CA GLY A 37 -7.85 2.87 0.96
C GLY A 37 -6.77 3.92 0.84
N MET A 38 -5.99 3.88 -0.22
CA MET A 38 -4.90 4.82 -0.42
C MET A 38 -5.38 6.25 -0.68
N PRO A 39 -6.41 6.48 -1.50
CA PRO A 39 -6.95 7.83 -1.64
C PRO A 39 -7.45 8.42 -0.33
N ALA A 40 -8.16 7.62 0.48
CA ALA A 40 -8.65 8.08 1.78
C ALA A 40 -7.49 8.39 2.74
N LEU A 41 -6.49 7.52 2.77
CA LEU A 41 -5.32 7.71 3.61
C LEU A 41 -4.53 8.96 3.20
N GLN A 42 -4.43 9.21 1.91
CA GLN A 42 -3.76 10.40 1.39
C GLN A 42 -4.45 11.67 1.87
N GLN A 43 -5.77 11.69 1.87
CA GLN A 43 -6.52 12.83 2.35
C GLN A 43 -6.26 13.09 3.83
N ILE A 44 -6.20 12.05 4.64
CA ILE A 44 -5.91 12.17 6.07
C ILE A 44 -4.49 12.71 6.27
N ALA A 45 -3.54 12.20 5.51
CA ALA A 45 -2.13 12.58 5.66
C ALA A 45 -1.85 14.02 5.25
N TYR A 46 -2.51 14.50 4.18
CA TYR A 46 -2.13 15.77 3.56
C TYR A 46 -3.18 16.86 3.65
N LYS A 47 -4.45 16.53 3.77
CA LYS A 47 -5.51 17.53 3.83
C LYS A 47 -5.46 18.38 5.09
N GLN A 48 -5.05 17.79 6.20
CA GLN A 48 -4.90 18.55 7.44
C GLN A 48 -3.83 19.63 7.33
N ALA A 49 -2.76 19.34 6.57
CA ALA A 49 -1.72 20.32 6.31
C ALA A 49 -2.28 21.54 5.58
N THR A 50 -3.04 21.30 4.52
CA THR A 50 -3.64 22.37 3.74
C THR A 50 -4.60 23.21 4.56
N THR A 51 -5.42 22.58 5.37
CA THR A 51 -6.38 23.27 6.20
C THR A 51 -5.71 24.20 7.21
N ARG A 52 -4.64 23.74 7.83
CA ARG A 52 -3.90 24.56 8.80
C ARG A 52 -3.14 25.69 8.13
N GLU A 53 -2.62 25.47 6.95
CA GLU A 53 -1.94 26.52 6.21
C GLU A 53 -2.86 27.68 5.88
N ARG A 54 -4.15 27.44 5.76
CA ARG A 54 -5.15 28.48 5.49
C ARG A 54 -5.60 29.23 6.73
N SER A 55 -5.15 28.82 7.90
CA SER A 55 -5.52 29.51 9.13
C SER A 55 -4.99 30.95 9.10
N PRO A 56 -5.78 31.95 9.54
CA PRO A 56 -5.37 33.35 9.48
C PRO A 56 -4.28 33.72 10.47
N ARG A 57 -3.97 32.88 11.40
CA ARG A 57 -2.98 33.25 12.40
C ARG A 57 -1.60 32.99 11.89
N HIS A 58 -0.72 33.94 12.10
CA HIS A 58 0.54 33.92 11.42
C HIS A 58 1.77 33.94 12.30
N GLY A 59 1.72 34.52 13.44
CA GLY A 59 2.90 34.81 14.21
C GLY A 59 3.83 33.63 14.43
N ASN A 60 3.32 32.57 15.01
CA ASN A 60 4.15 31.45 15.41
C ASN A 60 3.91 30.21 14.59
N ARG A 61 3.36 30.40 13.46
CA ARG A 61 2.96 29.29 12.65
C ARG A 61 4.09 28.40 12.23
N ALA A 62 5.25 28.96 12.01
CA ALA A 62 6.43 28.19 11.67
C ALA A 62 6.82 27.20 12.75
N TYR A 63 6.40 27.45 13.98
CA TYR A 63 6.70 26.58 15.10
C TYR A 63 5.57 25.67 15.46
N ALA A 64 4.42 25.90 14.88
CA ALA A 64 3.29 25.00 15.09
C ALA A 64 3.72 23.64 14.61
N ALA A 65 3.35 22.61 15.34
CA ALA A 65 3.57 21.25 14.89
C ALA A 65 3.08 21.14 13.46
N PRO A 66 3.80 20.43 12.62
CA PRO A 66 3.36 20.28 11.26
C PRO A 66 1.92 19.81 11.27
N PRO A 67 1.11 20.40 10.46
CA PRO A 67 -0.29 20.02 10.38
C PRO A 67 -0.49 18.65 9.80
N VAL A 68 0.57 17.96 9.52
CA VAL A 68 0.57 16.68 8.86
C VAL A 68 0.29 15.58 9.85
N ASN A 69 -0.55 14.65 9.50
CA ASN A 69 -0.70 13.44 10.28
C ASN A 69 0.48 12.52 9.96
N GLU A 70 1.50 12.57 10.79
CA GLU A 70 2.72 11.83 10.57
C GLU A 70 2.49 10.32 10.53
N ALA A 71 1.58 9.81 11.35
CA ALA A 71 1.28 8.39 11.36
C ALA A 71 0.65 7.96 10.03
N ALA A 72 -0.27 8.76 9.50
CA ALA A 72 -0.90 8.47 8.21
C ALA A 72 0.11 8.57 7.08
N GLN A 73 1.01 9.56 7.11
CA GLN A 73 2.07 9.68 6.12
C GLN A 73 3.01 8.49 6.15
N ALA A 74 3.41 8.07 7.33
CA ALA A 74 4.32 6.92 7.48
C ALA A 74 3.65 5.66 6.94
N LEU A 75 2.37 5.47 7.22
CA LEU A 75 1.63 4.33 6.72
C LEU A 75 1.50 4.38 5.20
N TYR A 76 1.20 5.54 4.64
CA TYR A 76 1.11 5.73 3.19
C TYR A 76 2.44 5.34 2.52
N SER A 77 3.55 5.84 3.06
CA SER A 77 4.88 5.52 2.54
C SER A 77 5.21 4.03 2.67
N ALA A 78 4.80 3.40 3.77
CA ALA A 78 5.03 1.98 3.96
C ALA A 78 4.29 1.14 2.91
N VAL A 79 3.05 1.52 2.59
CA VAL A 79 2.28 0.84 1.55
C VAL A 79 2.93 1.05 0.18
N GLU A 80 3.31 2.28 -0.14
CA GLU A 80 4.01 2.56 -1.41
C GLU A 80 5.27 1.71 -1.56
N THR A 81 6.08 1.66 -0.51
CA THR A 81 7.32 0.90 -0.51
C THR A 81 7.04 -0.59 -0.72
N HIS A 82 6.02 -1.11 -0.04
CA HIS A 82 5.65 -2.51 -0.19
C HIS A 82 5.19 -2.83 -1.62
N LEU A 83 4.38 -1.96 -2.21
CA LEU A 83 3.91 -2.16 -3.58
C LEU A 83 5.06 -2.11 -4.58
N GLN A 84 5.99 -1.19 -4.38
CA GLN A 84 7.20 -1.10 -5.23
C GLN A 84 8.07 -2.33 -5.08
N LEU A 85 8.24 -2.82 -3.85
CA LEU A 85 9.01 -4.04 -3.61
C LEU A 85 8.37 -5.23 -4.32
N THR A 86 7.05 -5.36 -4.20
CA THR A 86 6.30 -6.45 -4.84
C THR A 86 6.44 -6.36 -6.36
N GLY A 87 6.33 -5.15 -6.92
CA GLY A 87 6.56 -4.93 -8.35
C GLY A 87 7.96 -5.34 -8.78
N GLY A 88 8.95 -5.03 -7.95
CA GLY A 88 10.33 -5.43 -8.20
C GLY A 88 10.51 -6.94 -8.28
N MET A 89 9.77 -7.68 -7.46
CA MET A 89 9.80 -9.15 -7.49
C MET A 89 9.23 -9.70 -8.79
N LEU A 90 8.34 -8.96 -9.45
CA LEU A 90 7.83 -9.33 -10.77
C LEU A 90 8.74 -8.86 -11.91
N GLY A 91 9.83 -8.18 -11.58
CA GLY A 91 10.76 -7.70 -12.59
C GLY A 91 10.49 -6.29 -13.10
N VAL A 92 9.67 -5.52 -12.41
CA VAL A 92 9.49 -4.10 -12.73
C VAL A 92 10.77 -3.38 -12.36
N LYS A 93 11.52 -2.97 -13.37
CA LYS A 93 12.82 -2.35 -13.14
C LYS A 93 12.67 -0.86 -12.94
N PRO A 94 13.51 -0.26 -12.08
CA PRO A 94 13.55 1.19 -11.97
C PRO A 94 14.03 1.76 -13.30
N ILE A 95 13.45 2.91 -13.68
CA ILE A 95 13.80 3.59 -14.91
C ILE A 95 14.57 4.85 -14.53
N GLY A 96 15.88 4.85 -14.84
CA GLY A 96 16.73 5.98 -14.53
C GLY A 96 17.15 6.04 -13.06
N HIS A 97 17.81 7.12 -12.73
CA HIS A 97 18.31 7.36 -11.37
C HIS A 97 18.02 8.80 -10.98
N ASP A 98 17.88 9.06 -9.69
CA ASP A 98 17.72 10.43 -9.21
C ASP A 98 19.08 11.13 -9.17
N ARG A 99 19.09 12.40 -8.70
CA ARG A 99 20.33 13.21 -8.65
C ARG A 99 21.40 12.60 -7.74
N TYR A 100 21.02 11.67 -6.88
CA TYR A 100 21.93 10.99 -5.95
C TYR A 100 22.29 9.58 -6.44
N ASP A 101 22.03 9.30 -7.71
CA ASP A 101 22.32 8.01 -8.35
C ASP A 101 21.58 6.84 -7.73
N ARG A 102 20.40 7.08 -7.16
CA ARG A 102 19.55 6.02 -6.63
C ARG A 102 18.56 5.55 -7.69
N PRO A 103 18.34 4.23 -7.81
CA PRO A 103 17.34 3.73 -8.75
C PRO A 103 15.98 4.38 -8.50
N ARG A 104 15.34 4.80 -9.59
CA ARG A 104 14.05 5.46 -9.52
C ARG A 104 13.08 4.77 -10.46
N THR A 105 11.91 4.40 -9.93
CA THR A 105 10.83 3.87 -10.73
C THR A 105 9.91 5.03 -11.09
N LEU A 106 9.64 5.20 -12.37
CA LEU A 106 8.72 6.24 -12.82
C LEU A 106 7.27 5.85 -12.59
N MET A 107 7.04 4.57 -12.30
CA MET A 107 5.70 4.07 -12.10
C MET A 107 5.17 4.46 -10.73
N GLN A 108 4.01 5.10 -10.69
CA GLN A 108 3.33 5.45 -9.47
C GLN A 108 2.76 4.18 -8.80
N TRP A 109 2.54 4.24 -7.49
CA TRP A 109 2.00 3.11 -6.75
C TRP A 109 0.70 2.61 -7.37
N ALA A 110 -0.15 3.50 -7.88
CA ALA A 110 -1.42 3.11 -8.50
C ALA A 110 -1.20 2.27 -9.74
N ASP A 111 -0.23 2.68 -10.58
CA ASP A 111 0.09 1.94 -11.81
C ASP A 111 0.72 0.59 -11.48
N ILE A 112 1.59 0.56 -10.48
CA ILE A 112 2.19 -0.68 -10.01
C ILE A 112 1.08 -1.62 -9.53
N THR A 113 0.12 -1.11 -8.76
CA THR A 113 -0.99 -1.93 -8.24
C THR A 113 -1.82 -2.52 -9.38
N ARG A 114 -2.10 -1.73 -10.41
CA ARG A 114 -2.82 -2.25 -11.59
C ARG A 114 -2.03 -3.36 -12.28
N LEU A 115 -0.72 -3.18 -12.37
CA LEU A 115 0.15 -4.21 -12.94
C LEU A 115 0.14 -5.47 -12.10
N LEU A 116 0.22 -5.34 -10.77
CA LEU A 116 0.14 -6.49 -9.87
C LEU A 116 -1.17 -7.23 -10.03
N LEU A 117 -2.28 -6.51 -10.11
CA LEU A 117 -3.60 -7.12 -10.30
C LEU A 117 -3.67 -7.91 -11.61
N HIS A 118 -2.99 -7.43 -12.63
CA HIS A 118 -2.96 -8.11 -13.92
C HIS A 118 -2.10 -9.38 -13.88
N HIS A 119 -1.13 -9.45 -12.97
CA HIS A 119 -0.17 -10.54 -12.87
C HIS A 119 -0.30 -11.38 -11.60
N MET A 120 -1.50 -11.47 -11.03
CA MET A 120 -1.72 -12.22 -9.80
C MET A 120 -1.24 -13.68 -9.86
N PRO A 121 -1.46 -14.42 -10.98
CA PRO A 121 -0.94 -15.77 -11.05
C PRO A 121 0.59 -15.85 -10.93
N ASP A 122 1.29 -14.90 -11.52
CA ASP A 122 2.75 -14.85 -11.44
C ASP A 122 3.21 -14.53 -10.01
N LEU A 123 2.49 -13.62 -9.32
CA LEU A 123 2.78 -13.31 -7.92
C LEU A 123 2.61 -14.56 -7.03
N ALA A 124 1.58 -15.35 -7.28
CA ALA A 124 1.31 -16.54 -6.50
C ALA A 124 2.41 -17.59 -6.62
N ARG A 125 3.20 -17.53 -7.69
CA ARG A 125 4.30 -18.47 -7.94
C ARG A 125 5.62 -18.03 -7.34
N LEU A 126 5.74 -16.79 -6.88
CA LEU A 126 6.97 -16.32 -6.25
C LEU A 126 7.26 -17.08 -4.96
N ASP A 127 8.53 -17.34 -4.70
CA ASP A 127 8.93 -17.98 -3.45
C ASP A 127 8.54 -17.15 -2.23
N THR A 128 8.50 -15.84 -2.39
CA THR A 128 8.14 -14.90 -1.34
C THR A 128 6.65 -14.56 -1.30
N ALA A 129 5.82 -15.26 -2.09
CA ALA A 129 4.40 -14.93 -2.21
C ALA A 129 3.68 -14.92 -0.86
N GLY A 130 3.96 -15.89 0.01
CA GLY A 130 3.33 -15.95 1.33
C GLY A 130 3.66 -14.73 2.17
N ASP A 131 4.92 -14.32 2.19
CA ASP A 131 5.36 -13.16 2.97
C ASP A 131 4.80 -11.86 2.40
N LEU A 132 4.80 -11.73 1.08
CA LEU A 132 4.26 -10.54 0.43
C LEU A 132 2.76 -10.39 0.70
N TYR A 133 2.03 -11.50 0.61
CA TYR A 133 0.60 -11.50 0.89
C TYR A 133 0.32 -11.14 2.35
N ALA A 134 1.03 -11.77 3.29
CA ALA A 134 0.86 -11.49 4.72
C ALA A 134 1.16 -10.03 5.05
N ASP A 135 2.21 -9.47 4.48
CA ASP A 135 2.59 -8.07 4.69
C ASP A 135 1.52 -7.12 4.13
N LEU A 136 0.98 -7.44 2.96
CA LEU A 136 -0.05 -6.61 2.37
C LEU A 136 -1.33 -6.62 3.21
N ILE A 137 -1.74 -7.79 3.71
CA ILE A 137 -2.91 -7.88 4.58
C ILE A 137 -2.73 -7.01 5.80
N ARG A 138 -1.58 -7.12 6.46
CA ARG A 138 -1.28 -6.34 7.65
C ARG A 138 -1.34 -4.84 7.37
N LEU A 139 -0.75 -4.41 6.26
CA LEU A 139 -0.78 -3.00 5.86
C LEU A 139 -2.19 -2.54 5.53
N SER A 140 -2.95 -3.36 4.79
CA SER A 140 -4.32 -3.00 4.42
C SER A 140 -5.23 -2.88 5.64
N GLU A 141 -5.04 -3.72 6.65
CA GLU A 141 -5.78 -3.62 7.90
C GLU A 141 -5.46 -2.33 8.65
N LYS A 142 -4.20 -1.92 8.65
CA LYS A 142 -3.80 -0.65 9.25
C LYS A 142 -4.41 0.54 8.52
N VAL A 143 -4.46 0.48 7.20
CA VAL A 143 -5.09 1.53 6.38
C VAL A 143 -6.59 1.58 6.68
N GLU A 144 -7.24 0.42 6.75
CA GLU A 144 -8.66 0.34 7.08
C GLU A 144 -8.95 0.97 8.43
N THR A 145 -8.18 0.62 9.45
CA THR A 145 -8.34 1.18 10.79
C THR A 145 -8.16 2.70 10.77
N ALA A 146 -7.12 3.19 10.12
CA ALA A 146 -6.83 4.61 10.05
C ALA A 146 -7.94 5.39 9.34
N THR A 147 -8.46 4.86 8.24
CA THR A 147 -9.48 5.54 7.46
C THR A 147 -10.87 5.44 8.10
N THR A 148 -11.16 4.34 8.77
CA THR A 148 -12.42 4.18 9.50
C THR A 148 -12.51 5.15 10.68
N HIS A 149 -11.45 5.26 11.47
CA HIS A 149 -11.43 6.18 12.61
C HIS A 149 -11.59 7.63 12.16
N ALA A 150 -10.98 8.01 11.06
CA ALA A 150 -11.12 9.36 10.54
C ALA A 150 -12.57 9.63 10.10
N GLY A 151 -13.22 8.62 9.51
CA GLY A 151 -14.62 8.72 9.13
C GLY A 151 -15.53 8.86 10.32
N GLU A 152 -15.29 8.10 11.37
CA GLU A 152 -16.06 8.17 12.61
C GLU A 152 -15.94 9.53 13.27
N ARG A 153 -14.75 10.11 13.30
CA ARG A 153 -14.54 11.44 13.86
C ARG A 153 -15.32 12.50 13.10
N ARG A 154 -15.44 12.36 11.80
CA ARG A 154 -16.23 13.29 10.99
C ARG A 154 -17.71 13.20 11.30
N LEU A 155 -18.20 12.01 11.59
CA LEU A 155 -19.61 11.80 11.91
C LEU A 155 -19.97 12.34 13.28
N VAL A 156 -19.05 12.27 14.23
CA VAL A 156 -19.27 12.73 15.59
C VAL A 156 -19.02 14.22 15.74
N GLY A 157 -18.14 14.74 14.93
CA GLY A 157 -17.81 16.16 14.95
C GLY A 157 -18.74 16.96 14.07
#